data_56e487841e6f1af35c423b0d50b3801e
#
_entry.id   56e487841e6f1af35c423b0d50b3801e
#
_cell.length_a   1.000
_cell.length_b   1.000
_cell.length_c   1.000
_cell.angle_alpha   90.00
_cell.angle_beta   90.00
_cell.angle_gamma   90.00
#
_symmetry.space_group_name_H-M   'P 1'
#
loop_
_entity.id
_entity.type
_entity.pdbx_description
1 polymer ?
#
loop_
_entity_poly.entity_id
_entity_poly.type
_entity_poly.pdbx_seq_one_letter_code
_entity_poly.pdbx_strand_id
1 'polypeptide(L)'
;MATNRAAVLVKRPPASVNVLPSKVVFTHKYNSDGSISQYKCRWTACGNYQNPEEYSETFAATGRAAAFRTYMVHCLTKKLRLVQADVTKAFTQFEVDRDVYVEQMDGYIQGDFLPDGRPKLVCFLKAGEGKALEGLCQAGFLFQKGNIAHLVTDCGFTQLENEPTIFFRHMKDEYVSLYVHADDFAVGYSSKNALDTFITEYTTKGKRMPLVVKPIDIFAGVKVRYNFDAGSIHISQPHILERAAERFFGSAQAIQHASAPAIYNPKIPYGSNFELATDAEKPKMKEKPYLALLATLMYAVFYTFPSAAIQTAHLCRYMHNPSLACWDALVHLCRYMYHHRNLGITYRRNFPLPTIISTPPWPEDADVALRSLGLHVYSDATWKVQRTYAGFYIFLCGAAVDYGSVCIKVICHSSAEAEISAACIAGKRVMFISSLLRELEHDIVAPAPFFIDNSATEQLTRKNAATKKTEHFLRWQHYMRYLVNHKHAKVYFVRDEEQLADAATKMINLTKFAKSVRMITGTATHAE
;
A
#
# COMPACT_ATOMS: atom_id res chain seq x y z
N MET A 1 30.93 -22.70 -14.38
CA MET A 1 30.12 -21.48 -14.11
C MET A 1 29.57 -20.99 -15.43
N ALA A 2 28.30 -21.23 -15.71
CA ALA A 2 27.66 -20.60 -16.87
C ALA A 2 27.45 -19.11 -16.53
N THR A 3 28.32 -18.26 -17.05
CA THR A 3 28.13 -16.81 -16.99
C THR A 3 26.84 -16.48 -17.76
N ASN A 4 25.81 -16.03 -17.06
CA ASN A 4 24.65 -15.40 -17.71
C ASN A 4 25.15 -14.18 -18.49
N ARG A 5 25.40 -14.37 -19.79
CA ARG A 5 25.75 -13.27 -20.69
C ARG A 5 24.52 -12.41 -20.84
N ALA A 6 24.40 -11.36 -20.02
CA ALA A 6 23.29 -10.43 -20.09
C ALA A 6 23.30 -9.65 -21.43
N ALA A 7 24.49 -9.39 -21.98
CA ALA A 7 24.69 -8.65 -23.20
C ALA A 7 25.93 -9.16 -23.96
N VAL A 8 26.03 -8.87 -25.23
CA VAL A 8 27.24 -9.09 -26.04
C VAL A 8 27.85 -7.74 -26.44
N LEU A 9 29.19 -7.69 -26.52
CA LEU A 9 29.88 -6.50 -27.02
C LEU A 9 29.84 -6.49 -28.55
N VAL A 10 29.37 -5.40 -29.11
CA VAL A 10 29.29 -5.19 -30.56
C VAL A 10 29.90 -3.83 -30.92
N LYS A 11 30.25 -3.65 -32.19
CA LYS A 11 30.65 -2.34 -32.71
C LYS A 11 29.50 -1.36 -32.47
N ARG A 12 29.83 -0.14 -32.06
CA ARG A 12 28.84 0.94 -31.88
C ARG A 12 28.03 1.12 -33.15
N PRO A 13 26.71 1.13 -33.07
CA PRO A 13 25.84 1.36 -34.21
C PRO A 13 25.94 2.81 -34.72
N PRO A 14 25.40 3.11 -35.92
CA PRO A 14 25.31 4.48 -36.42
C PRO A 14 24.61 5.44 -35.44
N ALA A 15 24.89 6.73 -35.57
CA ALA A 15 24.34 7.77 -34.68
C ALA A 15 22.79 7.88 -34.71
N SER A 16 22.13 7.30 -35.70
CA SER A 16 20.66 7.19 -35.77
C SER A 16 20.08 6.15 -34.82
N VAL A 17 20.89 5.24 -34.27
CA VAL A 17 20.47 4.22 -33.32
C VAL A 17 20.76 4.72 -31.91
N ASN A 18 19.74 4.65 -31.06
CA ASN A 18 19.86 5.06 -29.67
C ASN A 18 20.76 4.09 -28.89
N VAL A 19 21.75 4.64 -28.18
CA VAL A 19 22.62 3.91 -27.25
C VAL A 19 22.40 4.52 -25.86
N LEU A 20 21.76 3.75 -24.99
CA LEU A 20 21.39 4.22 -23.66
C LEU A 20 22.63 4.45 -22.78
N PRO A 21 22.72 5.56 -22.06
CA PRO A 21 23.70 5.71 -21.01
C PRO A 21 23.54 4.62 -19.95
N SER A 22 24.63 4.25 -19.32
CA SER A 22 24.60 3.36 -18.14
C SER A 22 25.20 4.07 -16.93
N LYS A 23 24.89 3.54 -15.76
CA LYS A 23 25.50 3.99 -14.50
C LYS A 23 25.73 2.84 -13.56
N VAL A 24 26.72 3.00 -12.69
CA VAL A 24 26.97 2.06 -11.58
C VAL A 24 26.35 2.64 -10.31
N VAL A 25 25.52 1.86 -9.65
CA VAL A 25 24.88 2.24 -8.39
C VAL A 25 25.46 1.38 -7.27
N PHE A 26 26.20 2.03 -6.37
CA PHE A 26 26.71 1.40 -5.15
C PHE A 26 25.74 1.61 -4.01
N THR A 27 25.41 0.55 -3.30
CA THR A 27 24.56 0.58 -2.11
C THR A 27 25.11 -0.33 -1.04
N HIS A 28 24.81 -0.03 0.23
CA HIS A 28 25.14 -0.87 1.36
C HIS A 28 23.85 -1.46 1.93
N LYS A 29 23.90 -2.73 2.33
CA LYS A 29 22.90 -3.31 3.22
C LYS A 29 23.45 -3.30 4.63
N TYR A 30 22.61 -3.02 5.59
CA TYR A 30 22.98 -2.96 7.00
C TYR A 30 22.30 -4.09 7.78
N ASN A 31 22.99 -4.61 8.78
CA ASN A 31 22.43 -5.47 9.82
C ASN A 31 21.57 -4.63 10.78
N SER A 32 20.82 -5.30 11.64
CA SER A 32 19.98 -4.64 12.66
C SER A 32 20.78 -3.85 13.71
N ASP A 33 22.08 -4.12 13.85
CA ASP A 33 23.03 -3.43 14.73
C ASP A 33 23.71 -2.22 14.06
N GLY A 34 23.35 -1.92 12.80
CA GLY A 34 23.93 -0.81 12.03
C GLY A 34 25.23 -1.13 11.30
N SER A 35 25.80 -2.32 11.46
CA SER A 35 26.97 -2.77 10.71
C SER A 35 26.63 -3.05 9.25
N ILE A 36 27.59 -2.88 8.33
CA ILE A 36 27.38 -3.18 6.91
C ILE A 36 27.38 -4.69 6.72
N SER A 37 26.25 -5.24 6.25
CA SER A 37 26.11 -6.66 5.94
C SER A 37 26.56 -7.00 4.52
N GLN A 38 26.42 -6.08 3.57
CA GLN A 38 26.76 -6.32 2.15
C GLN A 38 26.99 -5.03 1.40
N TYR A 39 28.04 -5.00 0.58
CA TYR A 39 28.23 -4.02 -0.49
C TYR A 39 27.54 -4.53 -1.76
N LYS A 40 26.69 -3.73 -2.36
CA LYS A 40 25.97 -4.07 -3.58
C LYS A 40 26.33 -3.08 -4.69
N CYS A 41 26.77 -3.62 -5.82
CA CYS A 41 27.05 -2.87 -7.03
C CYS A 41 26.05 -3.31 -8.10
N ARG A 42 25.37 -2.34 -8.73
CA ARG A 42 24.44 -2.58 -9.82
C ARG A 42 24.87 -1.79 -11.04
N TRP A 43 24.99 -2.48 -12.15
CA TRP A 43 25.06 -1.85 -13.45
C TRP A 43 23.62 -1.62 -13.95
N THR A 44 23.28 -0.38 -14.22
CA THR A 44 21.89 0.05 -14.48
C THR A 44 21.85 0.82 -15.78
N ALA A 45 20.95 0.45 -16.69
CA ALA A 45 20.66 1.23 -17.88
C ALA A 45 19.83 2.48 -17.50
N CYS A 46 20.06 3.59 -18.20
CA CYS A 46 19.28 4.80 -18.02
C CYS A 46 18.02 4.77 -18.91
N GLY A 47 17.00 4.01 -18.51
CA GLY A 47 15.77 3.79 -19.28
C GLY A 47 14.95 5.07 -19.55
N ASN A 48 15.19 6.14 -18.79
CA ASN A 48 14.60 7.46 -19.09
C ASN A 48 15.06 8.06 -20.42
N TYR A 49 16.06 7.48 -21.09
CA TYR A 49 16.50 7.82 -22.43
C TYR A 49 16.04 6.81 -23.50
N GLN A 50 15.24 5.79 -23.12
CA GLN A 50 14.64 4.88 -24.08
C GLN A 50 13.56 5.58 -24.92
N ASN A 51 13.57 5.32 -26.22
CA ASN A 51 12.47 5.71 -27.09
C ASN A 51 11.28 4.75 -26.92
N PRO A 52 10.04 5.19 -27.09
CA PRO A 52 8.85 4.33 -26.96
C PRO A 52 8.86 3.10 -27.89
N GLU A 53 9.62 3.11 -28.97
CA GLU A 53 9.75 2.01 -29.92
C GLU A 53 10.69 0.89 -29.43
N GLU A 54 11.51 1.17 -28.39
CA GLU A 54 12.52 0.25 -27.84
C GLU A 54 11.95 -0.69 -26.76
N TYR A 55 10.65 -0.64 -26.49
CA TYR A 55 9.95 -1.54 -25.57
C TYR A 55 8.49 -1.69 -25.98
N SER A 56 7.84 -2.80 -25.58
CA SER A 56 6.44 -3.07 -25.92
C SER A 56 5.49 -2.62 -24.79
N GLU A 57 5.82 -2.91 -23.54
CA GLU A 57 4.99 -2.67 -22.36
C GLU A 57 5.87 -2.40 -21.13
N THR A 58 5.38 -1.57 -20.24
CA THR A 58 6.10 -1.19 -19.02
C THR A 58 5.30 -1.42 -17.74
N PHE A 59 3.99 -1.66 -17.87
CA PHE A 59 3.11 -1.82 -16.72
C PHE A 59 3.41 -3.13 -15.99
N ALA A 60 3.86 -3.01 -14.74
CA ALA A 60 3.96 -4.10 -13.79
C ALA A 60 3.01 -3.83 -12.61
N ALA A 61 2.09 -4.74 -12.36
CA ALA A 61 1.14 -4.60 -11.27
C ALA A 61 1.88 -4.56 -9.93
N THR A 62 1.58 -3.55 -9.13
CA THR A 62 2.03 -3.46 -7.74
C THR A 62 0.84 -3.70 -6.82
N GLY A 63 1.01 -4.54 -5.82
CA GLY A 63 -0.06 -4.89 -4.89
C GLY A 63 -0.55 -3.69 -4.09
N ARG A 64 -1.86 -3.61 -3.91
CA ARG A 64 -2.49 -2.57 -3.10
C ARG A 64 -2.15 -2.75 -1.62
N ALA A 65 -1.96 -1.66 -0.90
CA ALA A 65 -1.70 -1.72 0.55
C ALA A 65 -2.83 -2.44 1.32
N ALA A 66 -4.08 -2.27 0.91
CA ALA A 66 -5.23 -3.01 1.46
C ALA A 66 -5.12 -4.52 1.19
N ALA A 67 -4.68 -4.92 -0.01
CA ALA A 67 -4.46 -6.33 -0.35
C ALA A 67 -3.33 -6.94 0.50
N PHE A 68 -2.22 -6.20 0.69
CA PHE A 68 -1.14 -6.63 1.59
C PHE A 68 -1.65 -6.86 3.02
N ARG A 69 -2.41 -5.92 3.58
CA ARG A 69 -2.97 -6.06 4.92
C ARG A 69 -3.97 -7.21 5.01
N THR A 70 -4.81 -7.38 3.99
CA THR A 70 -5.75 -8.51 3.91
C THR A 70 -5.00 -9.84 3.80
N TYR A 71 -3.89 -9.88 3.06
CA TYR A 71 -3.03 -11.06 2.98
C TYR A 71 -2.39 -11.41 4.34
N MET A 72 -1.96 -10.41 5.13
CA MET A 72 -1.48 -10.65 6.50
C MET A 72 -2.59 -11.26 7.37
N VAL A 73 -3.83 -10.77 7.27
CA VAL A 73 -5.00 -11.36 7.96
C VAL A 73 -5.27 -12.78 7.46
N HIS A 74 -5.18 -13.04 6.16
CA HIS A 74 -5.30 -14.39 5.59
C HIS A 74 -4.31 -15.36 6.22
N CYS A 75 -3.02 -15.00 6.25
CA CYS A 75 -2.01 -15.84 6.88
C CYS A 75 -2.27 -16.08 8.37
N LEU A 76 -2.74 -15.03 9.08
CA LEU A 76 -3.08 -15.11 10.50
C LEU A 76 -4.23 -16.09 10.77
N THR A 77 -5.31 -15.99 10.01
CA THR A 77 -6.57 -16.75 10.22
C THR A 77 -6.48 -18.19 9.73
N LYS A 78 -5.81 -18.42 8.61
CA LYS A 78 -5.50 -19.78 8.11
C LYS A 78 -4.34 -20.44 8.89
N LYS A 79 -3.80 -19.77 9.93
CA LYS A 79 -2.68 -20.27 10.74
C LYS A 79 -1.47 -20.67 9.90
N LEU A 80 -1.14 -19.87 8.88
CA LEU A 80 0.05 -20.08 8.06
C LEU A 80 1.27 -19.47 8.75
N ARG A 81 2.40 -20.14 8.66
CA ARG A 81 3.70 -19.55 9.00
C ARG A 81 4.13 -18.61 7.88
N LEU A 82 4.94 -17.62 8.20
CA LEU A 82 5.39 -16.60 7.24
C LEU A 82 6.91 -16.58 7.11
N VAL A 83 7.37 -16.55 5.87
CA VAL A 83 8.76 -16.23 5.51
C VAL A 83 8.77 -15.19 4.38
N GLN A 84 9.92 -14.58 4.18
CA GLN A 84 10.19 -13.73 3.02
C GLN A 84 11.13 -14.48 2.08
N ALA A 85 10.86 -14.36 0.77
CA ALA A 85 11.74 -14.91 -0.25
C ALA A 85 12.06 -13.83 -1.29
N ASP A 86 13.31 -13.81 -1.80
CA ASP A 86 13.83 -12.80 -2.74
C ASP A 86 14.39 -13.52 -3.96
N VAL A 87 13.96 -13.11 -5.16
CA VAL A 87 14.45 -13.67 -6.41
C VAL A 87 15.77 -13.01 -6.77
N THR A 88 16.84 -13.78 -6.73
CA THR A 88 18.19 -13.27 -7.00
C THR A 88 18.31 -12.81 -8.44
N LYS A 89 18.74 -11.56 -8.65
CA LYS A 89 18.93 -10.95 -9.98
C LYS A 89 17.67 -11.06 -10.84
N ALA A 90 16.51 -10.73 -10.28
CA ALA A 90 15.20 -10.95 -10.87
C ALA A 90 15.08 -10.46 -12.33
N PHE A 91 15.47 -9.22 -12.63
CA PHE A 91 15.33 -8.66 -13.97
C PHE A 91 16.16 -9.41 -15.01
N THR A 92 17.37 -9.85 -14.67
CA THR A 92 18.25 -10.59 -15.58
C THR A 92 17.85 -12.06 -15.76
N GLN A 93 16.75 -12.52 -15.16
CA GLN A 93 16.21 -13.86 -15.41
C GLN A 93 15.48 -13.94 -16.77
N PHE A 94 14.97 -12.81 -17.27
CA PHE A 94 14.18 -12.76 -18.50
C PHE A 94 14.85 -11.97 -19.60
N GLU A 95 14.55 -12.34 -20.84
CA GLU A 95 15.08 -11.74 -22.05
C GLU A 95 14.36 -10.42 -22.36
N VAL A 96 15.08 -9.48 -22.99
CA VAL A 96 14.48 -8.25 -23.52
C VAL A 96 13.58 -8.59 -24.73
N ASP A 97 12.52 -7.83 -24.90
CA ASP A 97 11.53 -7.97 -25.95
C ASP A 97 11.84 -7.17 -27.23
N ARG A 98 12.79 -6.26 -27.13
CA ARG A 98 13.30 -5.42 -28.23
C ARG A 98 14.81 -5.34 -28.16
N ASP A 99 15.45 -5.04 -29.29
CA ASP A 99 16.88 -4.78 -29.36
C ASP A 99 17.21 -3.49 -28.61
N VAL A 100 18.17 -3.56 -27.68
CA VAL A 100 18.60 -2.41 -26.87
C VAL A 100 20.11 -2.33 -26.86
N TYR A 101 20.65 -1.14 -27.11
CA TYR A 101 22.07 -0.84 -27.00
C TYR A 101 22.32 -0.01 -25.74
N VAL A 102 23.33 -0.38 -24.97
CA VAL A 102 23.67 0.26 -23.68
C VAL A 102 25.17 0.53 -23.63
N GLU A 103 25.57 1.69 -23.14
CA GLU A 103 26.98 1.98 -22.88
C GLU A 103 27.57 0.96 -21.92
N GLN A 104 28.87 0.65 -22.11
CA GLN A 104 29.58 -0.22 -21.20
C GLN A 104 29.61 0.39 -19.79
N MET A 105 29.78 -0.46 -18.81
CA MET A 105 29.89 -0.06 -17.41
C MET A 105 31.19 0.74 -17.19
N ASP A 106 31.10 1.92 -16.58
CA ASP A 106 32.26 2.71 -16.20
C ASP A 106 33.25 1.91 -15.36
N GLY A 107 34.53 2.05 -15.69
CA GLY A 107 35.61 1.27 -15.07
C GLY A 107 35.83 -0.13 -15.64
N TYR A 108 34.98 -0.59 -16.58
CA TYR A 108 35.09 -1.91 -17.23
C TYR A 108 34.97 -1.81 -18.76
N ILE A 109 35.36 -0.67 -19.33
CA ILE A 109 35.29 -0.42 -20.77
C ILE A 109 36.33 -1.28 -21.48
N GLN A 110 35.89 -2.01 -22.50
CA GLN A 110 36.72 -2.84 -23.35
C GLN A 110 36.78 -2.23 -24.76
N GLY A 111 37.92 -2.43 -25.41
CA GLY A 111 38.19 -1.92 -26.78
C GLY A 111 38.67 -0.46 -26.79
N ASP A 112 38.85 0.05 -28.01
CA ASP A 112 39.32 1.40 -28.26
C ASP A 112 38.21 2.44 -28.14
N PHE A 113 38.62 3.72 -28.21
CA PHE A 113 37.73 4.86 -28.25
C PHE A 113 37.62 5.44 -29.65
N LEU A 114 36.51 6.09 -29.93
CA LEU A 114 36.29 6.94 -31.08
C LEU A 114 37.02 8.28 -30.88
N PRO A 115 37.25 9.08 -31.96
CA PRO A 115 37.87 10.39 -31.83
C PRO A 115 37.14 11.37 -30.91
N ASP A 116 35.84 11.15 -30.69
CA ASP A 116 34.99 11.94 -29.79
C ASP A 116 35.02 11.46 -28.33
N GLY A 117 35.87 10.48 -28.02
CA GLY A 117 36.05 9.93 -26.67
C GLY A 117 35.06 8.86 -26.29
N ARG A 118 34.07 8.50 -27.11
CA ARG A 118 33.12 7.42 -26.84
C ARG A 118 33.73 6.05 -27.12
N PRO A 119 33.39 4.99 -26.35
CA PRO A 119 33.83 3.62 -26.64
C PRO A 119 33.40 3.17 -28.05
N LYS A 120 34.28 2.49 -28.79
CA LYS A 120 33.98 1.87 -30.10
C LYS A 120 33.02 0.68 -29.96
N LEU A 121 33.01 0.03 -28.80
CA LEU A 121 32.13 -1.10 -28.50
C LEU A 121 31.03 -0.68 -27.50
N VAL A 122 29.85 -1.24 -27.68
CA VAL A 122 28.70 -1.08 -26.78
C VAL A 122 28.12 -2.43 -26.41
N CYS A 123 27.38 -2.49 -25.33
CA CYS A 123 26.64 -3.68 -24.93
C CYS A 123 25.34 -3.75 -25.75
N PHE A 124 25.12 -4.87 -26.42
CA PHE A 124 23.93 -5.17 -27.20
C PHE A 124 23.11 -6.23 -26.51
N LEU A 125 21.86 -5.91 -26.19
CA LEU A 125 20.85 -6.81 -25.67
C LEU A 125 19.92 -7.14 -26.84
N LYS A 126 20.12 -8.29 -27.46
CA LYS A 126 19.30 -8.74 -28.59
C LYS A 126 17.97 -9.25 -28.10
N ALA A 127 16.90 -8.86 -28.78
CA ALA A 127 15.54 -9.33 -28.48
C ALA A 127 15.46 -10.87 -28.43
N GLY A 128 14.87 -11.41 -27.37
CA GLY A 128 14.73 -12.85 -27.14
C GLY A 128 15.99 -13.59 -26.71
N GLU A 129 17.16 -12.93 -26.63
CA GLU A 129 18.45 -13.54 -26.23
C GLU A 129 19.13 -12.76 -25.10
N GLY A 130 19.22 -11.43 -25.22
CA GLY A 130 19.82 -10.53 -24.24
C GLY A 130 18.95 -10.41 -22.98
N LYS A 131 19.56 -10.33 -21.79
CA LYS A 131 18.83 -10.23 -20.54
C LYS A 131 18.43 -8.81 -20.22
N ALA A 132 17.24 -8.63 -19.65
CA ALA A 132 16.81 -7.32 -19.16
C ALA A 132 17.75 -6.84 -18.04
N LEU A 133 18.03 -5.55 -18.04
CA LEU A 133 18.86 -4.89 -17.04
C LEU A 133 18.00 -4.04 -16.09
N GLU A 134 18.49 -3.86 -14.88
CA GLU A 134 17.93 -2.84 -13.97
C GLU A 134 17.92 -1.49 -14.67
N GLY A 135 16.81 -0.74 -14.54
CA GLY A 135 16.66 0.59 -15.11
C GLY A 135 16.05 0.67 -16.50
N LEU A 136 15.93 -0.43 -17.25
CA LEU A 136 15.13 -0.45 -18.49
C LEU A 136 13.65 -0.28 -18.17
N CYS A 137 12.93 0.47 -19.01
CA CYS A 137 11.50 0.74 -18.82
C CYS A 137 10.66 -0.54 -18.70
N GLN A 138 10.94 -1.54 -19.53
CA GLN A 138 10.22 -2.81 -19.59
C GLN A 138 10.70 -3.87 -18.60
N ALA A 139 11.80 -3.66 -17.86
CA ALA A 139 12.39 -4.70 -17.02
C ALA A 139 11.41 -5.24 -15.96
N GLY A 140 10.65 -4.37 -15.31
CA GLY A 140 9.62 -4.75 -14.34
C GLY A 140 8.51 -5.60 -14.94
N PHE A 141 8.00 -5.20 -16.10
CA PHE A 141 6.97 -5.92 -16.85
C PHE A 141 7.45 -7.32 -17.28
N LEU A 142 8.65 -7.40 -17.88
CA LEU A 142 9.22 -8.67 -18.36
C LEU A 142 9.41 -9.66 -17.22
N PHE A 143 9.95 -9.18 -16.09
CA PHE A 143 10.08 -10.01 -14.91
C PHE A 143 8.71 -10.48 -14.39
N GLN A 144 7.75 -9.56 -14.19
CA GLN A 144 6.43 -9.92 -13.66
C GLN A 144 5.72 -10.92 -14.57
N LYS A 145 5.68 -10.67 -15.88
CA LYS A 145 5.07 -11.57 -16.86
C LYS A 145 5.68 -12.98 -16.81
N GLY A 146 7.00 -13.05 -16.79
CA GLY A 146 7.70 -14.32 -16.76
C GLY A 146 7.57 -15.03 -15.42
N ASN A 147 7.58 -14.30 -14.30
CA ASN A 147 7.38 -14.86 -12.97
C ASN A 147 5.95 -15.40 -12.77
N ILE A 148 4.94 -14.69 -13.27
CA ILE A 148 3.54 -15.18 -13.27
C ILE A 148 3.44 -16.49 -14.05
N ALA A 149 4.00 -16.54 -15.27
CA ALA A 149 3.99 -17.75 -16.08
C ALA A 149 4.68 -18.92 -15.34
N HIS A 150 5.82 -18.67 -14.72
CA HIS A 150 6.54 -19.67 -13.93
C HIS A 150 5.74 -20.18 -12.72
N LEU A 151 5.15 -19.27 -11.94
CA LEU A 151 4.32 -19.64 -10.78
C LEU A 151 3.09 -20.45 -11.19
N VAL A 152 2.38 -20.02 -12.25
CA VAL A 152 1.13 -20.66 -12.68
C VAL A 152 1.41 -21.95 -13.44
N THR A 153 2.27 -21.91 -14.46
CA THR A 153 2.48 -23.04 -15.36
C THR A 153 3.41 -24.09 -14.80
N ASP A 154 4.56 -23.68 -14.25
CA ASP A 154 5.58 -24.62 -13.80
C ASP A 154 5.38 -25.06 -12.35
N CYS A 155 4.92 -24.14 -11.47
CA CYS A 155 4.72 -24.40 -10.05
C CYS A 155 3.27 -24.70 -9.65
N GLY A 156 2.30 -24.54 -10.57
CA GLY A 156 0.90 -24.91 -10.37
C GLY A 156 0.14 -24.02 -9.36
N PHE A 157 0.51 -22.75 -9.25
CA PHE A 157 -0.23 -21.78 -8.44
C PHE A 157 -1.45 -21.23 -9.18
N THR A 158 -2.49 -20.92 -8.44
CA THR A 158 -3.64 -20.12 -8.90
C THR A 158 -3.39 -18.66 -8.57
N GLN A 159 -3.45 -17.78 -9.59
CA GLN A 159 -3.39 -16.34 -9.42
C GLN A 159 -4.78 -15.81 -9.11
N LEU A 160 -4.90 -14.86 -8.18
CA LEU A 160 -6.18 -14.21 -7.89
C LEU A 160 -6.56 -13.24 -9.03
N GLU A 161 -7.85 -13.18 -9.35
CA GLU A 161 -8.38 -12.28 -10.40
C GLU A 161 -8.42 -10.82 -9.91
N ASN A 162 -8.87 -10.60 -8.68
CA ASN A 162 -9.05 -9.26 -8.12
C ASN A 162 -7.74 -8.62 -7.65
N GLU A 163 -6.70 -9.43 -7.37
CA GLU A 163 -5.38 -8.95 -6.97
C GLU A 163 -4.28 -9.84 -7.59
N PRO A 164 -3.77 -9.49 -8.76
CA PRO A 164 -2.83 -10.34 -9.53
C PRO A 164 -1.45 -10.49 -8.87
N THR A 165 -1.22 -9.87 -7.73
CA THR A 165 0.00 -10.04 -6.93
C THR A 165 -0.12 -11.14 -5.87
N ILE A 166 -1.29 -11.77 -5.74
CA ILE A 166 -1.51 -12.85 -4.79
C ILE A 166 -1.73 -14.16 -5.54
N PHE A 167 -1.11 -15.22 -5.02
CA PHE A 167 -1.18 -16.58 -5.55
C PHE A 167 -1.41 -17.55 -4.41
N PHE A 168 -2.06 -18.67 -4.69
CA PHE A 168 -2.17 -19.77 -3.74
C PHE A 168 -2.15 -21.13 -4.43
N ARG A 169 -1.85 -22.17 -3.66
CA ARG A 169 -1.82 -23.53 -4.15
C ARG A 169 -2.16 -24.51 -3.04
N HIS A 170 -3.00 -25.49 -3.34
CA HIS A 170 -3.22 -26.69 -2.54
C HIS A 170 -2.29 -27.83 -2.98
N MET A 171 -1.71 -28.54 -2.04
CA MET A 171 -0.86 -29.71 -2.26
C MET A 171 -1.31 -30.83 -1.31
N LYS A 172 -2.33 -31.60 -1.71
CA LYS A 172 -3.05 -32.55 -0.83
C LYS A 172 -3.62 -31.81 0.39
N ASP A 173 -3.11 -32.13 1.60
CA ASP A 173 -3.52 -31.52 2.87
C ASP A 173 -2.70 -30.26 3.22
N GLU A 174 -1.84 -29.80 2.33
CA GLU A 174 -0.94 -28.67 2.55
C GLU A 174 -1.32 -27.47 1.68
N TYR A 175 -0.91 -26.29 2.14
CA TYR A 175 -1.27 -25.04 1.50
C TYR A 175 -0.09 -24.06 1.49
N VAL A 176 0.10 -23.38 0.37
CA VAL A 176 1.05 -22.28 0.21
C VAL A 176 0.34 -21.11 -0.46
N SER A 177 0.53 -19.90 0.06
CA SER A 177 0.11 -18.65 -0.57
C SER A 177 1.26 -17.67 -0.68
N LEU A 178 1.21 -16.80 -1.67
CA LEU A 178 2.24 -15.81 -1.97
C LEU A 178 1.59 -14.43 -2.11
N TYR A 179 2.21 -13.42 -1.53
CA TYR A 179 2.03 -12.04 -1.93
C TYR A 179 3.33 -11.55 -2.58
N VAL A 180 3.27 -11.16 -3.85
CA VAL A 180 4.42 -10.79 -4.67
C VAL A 180 4.53 -9.28 -4.76
N HIS A 181 5.68 -8.74 -4.40
CA HIS A 181 6.00 -7.32 -4.55
C HIS A 181 7.31 -7.18 -5.32
N ALA A 182 7.21 -6.97 -6.63
CA ALA A 182 8.35 -7.03 -7.55
C ALA A 182 9.10 -8.37 -7.43
N ASP A 183 10.33 -8.36 -6.93
CA ASP A 183 11.21 -9.51 -6.70
C ASP A 183 11.09 -10.14 -5.30
N ASP A 184 10.40 -9.47 -4.39
CA ASP A 184 10.16 -9.95 -3.02
C ASP A 184 8.83 -10.71 -2.90
N PHE A 185 8.84 -11.86 -2.20
CA PHE A 185 7.66 -12.66 -1.88
C PHE A 185 7.45 -12.73 -0.38
N ALA A 186 6.23 -12.46 0.09
CA ALA A 186 5.78 -12.92 1.40
C ALA A 186 5.11 -14.28 1.20
N VAL A 187 5.65 -15.32 1.82
CA VAL A 187 5.21 -16.72 1.64
C VAL A 187 4.53 -17.20 2.90
N GLY A 188 3.21 -17.44 2.81
CA GLY A 188 2.42 -18.10 3.83
C GLY A 188 2.36 -19.61 3.56
N TYR A 189 2.65 -20.45 4.54
CA TYR A 189 2.70 -21.90 4.36
C TYR A 189 2.17 -22.67 5.58
N SER A 190 1.51 -23.79 5.32
CA SER A 190 0.91 -24.63 6.36
C SER A 190 1.93 -25.51 7.09
N SER A 191 2.93 -26.04 6.39
CA SER A 191 3.94 -26.95 6.92
C SER A 191 5.32 -26.66 6.32
N LYS A 192 6.37 -27.16 6.98
CA LYS A 192 7.74 -27.06 6.46
C LYS A 192 7.87 -27.78 5.11
N ASN A 193 7.20 -28.93 4.94
CA ASN A 193 7.22 -29.69 3.70
C ASN A 193 6.56 -28.90 2.55
N ALA A 194 5.48 -28.18 2.81
CA ALA A 194 4.83 -27.29 1.82
C ALA A 194 5.80 -26.20 1.33
N LEU A 195 6.53 -25.57 2.27
CA LEU A 195 7.53 -24.55 1.94
C LEU A 195 8.69 -25.15 1.12
N ASP A 196 9.25 -26.28 1.55
CA ASP A 196 10.40 -26.93 0.89
C ASP A 196 10.02 -27.44 -0.51
N THR A 197 8.80 -27.94 -0.69
CA THR A 197 8.27 -28.32 -2.00
C THR A 197 8.17 -27.10 -2.91
N PHE A 198 7.61 -26.00 -2.43
CA PHE A 198 7.55 -24.74 -3.21
C PHE A 198 8.95 -24.26 -3.63
N ILE A 199 9.88 -24.17 -2.69
CA ILE A 199 11.27 -23.73 -2.97
C ILE A 199 11.91 -24.63 -4.02
N THR A 200 11.79 -25.95 -3.85
CA THR A 200 12.36 -26.94 -4.76
C THR A 200 11.80 -26.77 -6.17
N GLU A 201 10.47 -26.70 -6.30
CA GLU A 201 9.84 -26.56 -7.60
C GLU A 201 10.17 -25.22 -8.26
N TYR A 202 10.11 -24.12 -7.53
CA TYR A 202 10.43 -22.79 -8.05
C TYR A 202 11.87 -22.68 -8.56
N THR A 203 12.81 -23.36 -7.89
CA THR A 203 14.24 -23.32 -8.24
C THR A 203 14.68 -24.38 -9.26
N THR A 204 13.90 -25.46 -9.46
CA THR A 204 14.29 -26.58 -10.32
C THR A 204 13.42 -26.81 -11.54
N LYS A 205 12.15 -26.41 -11.52
CA LYS A 205 11.24 -26.54 -12.66
C LYS A 205 11.35 -25.35 -13.62
N GLY A 206 10.93 -25.53 -14.84
CA GLY A 206 10.78 -24.47 -15.84
C GLY A 206 11.99 -23.53 -15.91
N LYS A 207 11.78 -22.27 -15.59
CA LYS A 207 12.82 -21.21 -15.64
C LYS A 207 13.93 -21.36 -14.60
N ARG A 208 13.75 -22.15 -13.54
CA ARG A 208 14.75 -22.40 -12.48
C ARG A 208 15.30 -21.13 -11.85
N MET A 209 14.42 -20.28 -11.34
CA MET A 209 14.82 -19.00 -10.76
C MET A 209 15.41 -19.16 -9.34
N PRO A 210 16.59 -18.59 -9.08
CA PRO A 210 17.20 -18.70 -7.74
C PRO A 210 16.41 -17.88 -6.72
N LEU A 211 16.09 -18.51 -5.58
CA LEU A 211 15.28 -17.94 -4.51
C LEU A 211 16.05 -18.00 -3.18
N VAL A 212 16.13 -16.87 -2.49
CA VAL A 212 16.72 -16.77 -1.14
C VAL A 212 15.60 -16.58 -0.13
N VAL A 213 15.44 -17.54 0.78
CA VAL A 213 14.40 -17.51 1.81
C VAL A 213 14.99 -17.11 3.15
N LYS A 214 14.31 -16.23 3.85
CA LYS A 214 14.70 -15.72 5.18
C LYS A 214 13.45 -15.48 6.05
N PRO A 215 13.59 -15.40 7.39
CA PRO A 215 12.50 -14.95 8.25
C PRO A 215 11.96 -13.59 7.77
N ILE A 216 10.64 -13.40 7.84
CA ILE A 216 10.04 -12.12 7.48
C ILE A 216 10.37 -11.06 8.53
N ASP A 217 10.87 -9.92 8.10
CA ASP A 217 11.16 -8.76 8.96
C ASP A 217 10.71 -7.47 8.27
N ILE A 218 11.42 -7.01 7.23
CA ILE A 218 11.02 -5.86 6.43
C ILE A 218 10.64 -6.36 5.04
N PHE A 219 9.35 -6.29 4.73
CA PHE A 219 8.78 -6.65 3.44
C PHE A 219 8.13 -5.42 2.79
N ALA A 220 8.49 -5.10 1.55
CA ALA A 220 8.01 -3.90 0.85
C ALA A 220 8.07 -2.64 1.74
N GLY A 221 9.17 -2.44 2.49
CA GLY A 221 9.33 -1.30 3.39
C GLY A 221 8.42 -1.29 4.63
N VAL A 222 7.74 -2.39 4.92
CA VAL A 222 6.90 -2.57 6.11
C VAL A 222 7.55 -3.59 7.04
N LYS A 223 7.77 -3.23 8.29
CA LYS A 223 8.24 -4.15 9.33
C LYS A 223 7.07 -5.02 9.77
N VAL A 224 7.25 -6.35 9.66
CA VAL A 224 6.24 -7.35 10.02
C VAL A 224 6.74 -8.13 11.23
N ARG A 225 5.98 -8.11 12.31
CA ARG A 225 6.23 -8.92 13.51
C ARG A 225 5.10 -9.92 13.65
N TYR A 226 5.38 -11.18 13.40
CA TYR A 226 4.41 -12.25 13.51
C TYR A 226 4.68 -13.11 14.75
N ASN A 227 3.80 -13.03 15.73
CA ASN A 227 3.76 -13.98 16.85
C ASN A 227 2.74 -15.07 16.52
N PHE A 228 3.23 -16.19 16.01
CA PHE A 228 2.40 -17.30 15.56
C PHE A 228 1.59 -17.91 16.70
N ASP A 229 2.21 -18.13 17.86
CA ASP A 229 1.59 -18.79 19.01
C ASP A 229 0.54 -17.89 19.67
N ALA A 230 0.85 -16.62 19.88
CA ALA A 230 -0.11 -15.63 20.38
C ALA A 230 -1.19 -15.28 19.34
N GLY A 231 -1.01 -15.69 18.08
CA GLY A 231 -1.96 -15.39 17.00
C GLY A 231 -2.10 -13.91 16.74
N SER A 232 -0.97 -13.21 16.55
CA SER A 232 -0.97 -11.78 16.22
C SER A 232 0.06 -11.41 15.18
N ILE A 233 -0.31 -10.49 14.29
CA ILE A 233 0.60 -9.85 13.32
C ILE A 233 0.58 -8.34 13.57
N HIS A 234 1.75 -7.77 13.81
CA HIS A 234 1.94 -6.32 13.90
C HIS A 234 2.74 -5.82 12.71
N ILE A 235 2.24 -4.79 12.04
CA ILE A 235 2.89 -4.12 10.91
C ILE A 235 3.16 -2.66 11.25
N SER A 236 4.37 -2.17 10.97
CA SER A 236 4.79 -0.79 11.27
C SER A 236 5.92 -0.34 10.34
N GLN A 237 6.24 0.96 10.35
CA GLN A 237 7.32 1.52 9.52
C GLN A 237 8.23 2.49 10.31
N PRO A 238 8.74 2.11 11.49
CA PRO A 238 9.54 3.01 12.33
C PRO A 238 10.78 3.52 11.60
N HIS A 239 11.49 2.66 10.87
CA HIS A 239 12.71 3.01 10.15
C HIS A 239 12.51 4.05 9.03
N ILE A 240 11.30 4.14 8.44
CA ILE A 240 10.96 5.18 7.45
C ILE A 240 10.86 6.53 8.15
N LEU A 241 10.17 6.55 9.30
CA LEU A 241 9.94 7.76 10.08
C LEU A 241 11.21 8.26 10.77
N GLU A 242 12.07 7.35 11.21
CA GLU A 242 13.40 7.66 11.76
C GLU A 242 14.29 8.31 10.68
N ARG A 243 14.39 7.70 9.50
CA ARG A 243 15.13 8.29 8.38
C ARG A 243 14.56 9.62 7.90
N ALA A 244 13.23 9.80 7.94
CA ALA A 244 12.62 11.09 7.65
C ALA A 244 13.04 12.14 8.68
N ALA A 245 13.04 11.79 9.97
CA ALA A 245 13.48 12.67 11.04
C ALA A 245 14.94 13.11 10.86
N GLU A 246 15.83 12.18 10.63
CA GLU A 246 17.27 12.45 10.40
C GLU A 246 17.49 13.30 9.14
N ARG A 247 16.88 12.92 8.03
CA ARG A 247 17.07 13.60 6.73
C ARG A 247 16.58 15.04 6.73
N PHE A 248 15.42 15.32 7.36
CA PHE A 248 14.74 16.60 7.21
C PHE A 248 14.96 17.53 8.42
N PHE A 249 15.40 17.00 9.56
CA PHE A 249 15.58 17.78 10.81
C PHE A 249 16.98 17.63 11.44
N GLY A 250 17.88 16.87 10.80
CA GLY A 250 19.29 16.73 11.22
C GLY A 250 19.51 15.79 12.40
N SER A 251 18.61 15.71 13.36
CA SER A 251 18.66 14.69 14.43
C SER A 251 17.26 14.38 14.97
N ALA A 252 17.05 13.13 15.33
CA ALA A 252 15.82 12.66 15.96
C ALA A 252 15.55 13.31 17.33
N GLN A 253 16.60 13.70 18.05
CA GLN A 253 16.54 14.31 19.40
C GLN A 253 16.01 15.76 19.36
N ALA A 254 16.14 16.46 18.23
CA ALA A 254 15.64 17.81 18.05
C ALA A 254 14.12 17.89 17.78
N ILE A 255 13.44 16.74 17.62
CA ILE A 255 12.04 16.70 17.25
C ILE A 255 11.15 16.87 18.50
N GLN A 256 10.43 17.99 18.55
CA GLN A 256 9.48 18.26 19.63
C GLN A 256 8.34 17.25 19.63
N HIS A 257 7.87 16.87 20.83
CA HIS A 257 6.75 15.94 20.99
C HIS A 257 5.44 16.51 20.42
N ALA A 258 4.65 15.65 19.78
CA ALA A 258 3.28 15.93 19.35
C ALA A 258 2.40 14.72 19.67
N SER A 259 1.34 14.94 20.45
CA SER A 259 0.41 13.90 20.90
C SER A 259 -0.70 13.59 19.89
N ALA A 260 -0.92 14.47 18.90
CA ALA A 260 -1.91 14.35 17.85
C ALA A 260 -1.35 14.83 16.50
N PRO A 261 -1.91 14.37 15.37
CA PRO A 261 -1.41 14.71 14.02
C PRO A 261 -1.62 16.18 13.63
N ALA A 262 -2.48 16.88 14.37
CA ALA A 262 -2.66 18.32 14.27
C ALA A 262 -3.24 18.87 15.57
N ILE A 263 -3.12 20.19 15.77
CA ILE A 263 -3.68 20.88 16.93
C ILE A 263 -5.20 20.96 16.75
N TYR A 264 -5.94 20.42 17.71
CA TYR A 264 -7.39 20.51 17.74
C TYR A 264 -7.83 21.90 18.21
N ASN A 265 -8.65 22.56 17.40
CA ASN A 265 -9.34 23.78 17.77
C ASN A 265 -10.81 23.69 17.33
N PRO A 266 -11.79 23.69 18.25
CA PRO A 266 -13.19 23.57 17.86
C PRO A 266 -13.72 24.74 17.05
N LYS A 267 -13.07 25.93 17.15
CA LYS A 267 -13.48 27.14 16.42
C LYS A 267 -12.81 27.29 15.06
N ILE A 268 -11.66 26.64 14.85
CA ILE A 268 -10.84 26.76 13.63
C ILE A 268 -10.67 25.37 13.01
N PRO A 269 -11.42 25.02 11.96
CA PRO A 269 -11.27 23.73 11.30
C PRO A 269 -9.87 23.55 10.73
N TYR A 270 -9.32 22.34 10.84
CA TYR A 270 -8.03 22.01 10.27
C TYR A 270 -7.98 22.32 8.76
N GLY A 271 -6.92 22.97 8.36
CA GLY A 271 -6.70 23.35 6.96
C GLY A 271 -7.50 24.57 6.50
N SER A 272 -8.22 25.27 7.40
CA SER A 272 -8.94 26.50 7.05
C SER A 272 -8.02 27.66 6.64
N ASN A 273 -6.77 27.63 7.12
CA ASN A 273 -5.71 28.59 6.79
C ASN A 273 -4.72 28.06 5.74
N PHE A 274 -5.01 26.91 5.13
CA PHE A 274 -4.15 26.38 4.07
C PHE A 274 -4.49 27.06 2.76
N GLU A 275 -3.49 27.73 2.18
CA GLU A 275 -3.59 28.46 0.94
C GLU A 275 -2.42 28.14 0.02
N LEU A 276 -2.48 28.58 -1.21
CA LEU A 276 -1.32 28.58 -2.10
C LEU A 276 -0.32 29.62 -1.63
N ALA A 277 0.97 29.34 -1.77
CA ALA A 277 2.01 30.28 -1.40
C ALA A 277 1.87 31.61 -2.15
N THR A 278 1.92 32.70 -1.42
CA THR A 278 2.02 34.05 -1.96
C THR A 278 3.38 34.28 -2.63
N ASP A 279 3.52 35.30 -3.47
CA ASP A 279 4.82 35.63 -4.10
C ASP A 279 5.92 35.90 -3.07
N ALA A 280 5.57 36.46 -1.91
CA ALA A 280 6.50 36.70 -0.80
C ALA A 280 6.95 35.40 -0.08
N GLU A 281 6.13 34.35 -0.11
CA GLU A 281 6.43 33.04 0.49
C GLU A 281 7.20 32.09 -0.44
N LYS A 282 7.01 32.20 -1.76
CA LYS A 282 7.63 31.30 -2.74
C LYS A 282 9.15 31.16 -2.58
N PRO A 283 9.94 32.25 -2.38
CA PRO A 283 11.38 32.12 -2.17
C PRO A 283 11.72 31.28 -0.92
N LYS A 284 11.01 31.49 0.18
CA LYS A 284 11.19 30.76 1.45
C LYS A 284 10.80 29.29 1.31
N MET A 285 9.78 29.00 0.48
CA MET A 285 9.31 27.63 0.25
C MET A 285 10.22 26.82 -0.68
N LYS A 286 11.01 27.46 -1.57
CA LYS A 286 12.02 26.78 -2.41
C LYS A 286 13.07 26.05 -1.59
N GLU A 287 13.42 26.55 -0.42
CA GLU A 287 14.40 25.95 0.49
C GLU A 287 13.84 24.78 1.31
N LYS A 288 12.52 24.60 1.30
CA LYS A 288 11.83 23.59 2.10
C LYS A 288 11.49 22.36 1.28
N PRO A 289 11.92 21.16 1.71
CA PRO A 289 11.69 19.91 0.95
C PRO A 289 10.26 19.38 1.16
N TYR A 290 9.25 20.22 0.94
CA TYR A 290 7.85 19.90 1.21
C TYR A 290 7.39 18.61 0.55
N LEU A 291 7.57 18.51 -0.77
CA LEU A 291 7.11 17.35 -1.53
C LEU A 291 7.81 16.04 -1.08
N ALA A 292 9.12 16.12 -0.83
CA ALA A 292 9.90 14.95 -0.42
C ALA A 292 9.49 14.45 0.97
N LEU A 293 9.27 15.37 1.93
CA LEU A 293 8.78 15.01 3.26
C LEU A 293 7.37 14.46 3.20
N LEU A 294 6.44 15.14 2.49
CA LEU A 294 5.05 14.70 2.36
C LEU A 294 4.97 13.32 1.73
N ALA A 295 5.68 13.06 0.64
CA ALA A 295 5.71 11.75 -0.03
C ALA A 295 6.21 10.64 0.91
N THR A 296 7.22 10.93 1.74
CA THR A 296 7.73 9.97 2.73
C THR A 296 6.67 9.65 3.80
N LEU A 297 5.97 10.66 4.32
CA LEU A 297 4.90 10.45 5.30
C LEU A 297 3.68 9.74 4.67
N MET A 298 3.31 10.10 3.44
CA MET A 298 2.24 9.41 2.68
C MET A 298 2.48 7.92 2.59
N TYR A 299 3.71 7.50 2.32
CA TYR A 299 4.04 6.07 2.24
C TYR A 299 3.73 5.34 3.55
N ALA A 300 4.09 5.93 4.70
CA ALA A 300 3.74 5.37 6.00
C ALA A 300 2.22 5.39 6.26
N VAL A 301 1.54 6.48 5.87
CA VAL A 301 0.08 6.57 6.02
C VAL A 301 -0.64 5.52 5.19
N PHE A 302 -0.21 5.25 3.97
CA PHE A 302 -0.85 4.23 3.12
C PHE A 302 -0.73 2.81 3.66
N TYR A 303 0.38 2.48 4.33
CA TYR A 303 0.63 1.11 4.78
C TYR A 303 0.29 0.85 6.24
N THR A 304 0.67 1.74 7.16
CA THR A 304 0.68 1.40 8.59
C THR A 304 0.21 2.53 9.53
N PHE A 305 -0.11 3.73 9.02
CA PHE A 305 -0.40 4.88 9.87
C PHE A 305 -1.78 5.52 9.60
N PRO A 306 -2.88 4.77 9.85
CA PRO A 306 -4.25 5.20 9.50
C PRO A 306 -4.71 6.47 10.21
N SER A 307 -4.16 6.78 11.39
CA SER A 307 -4.55 7.93 12.20
C SER A 307 -4.13 9.29 11.63
N ALA A 308 -3.32 9.32 10.57
CA ALA A 308 -2.85 10.54 9.90
C ALA A 308 -3.49 10.77 8.52
N ALA A 309 -4.52 10.00 8.17
CA ALA A 309 -5.09 10.01 6.81
C ALA A 309 -5.65 11.37 6.38
N ILE A 310 -6.46 12.02 7.23
CA ILE A 310 -7.09 13.31 6.87
C ILE A 310 -6.08 14.44 6.77
N GLN A 311 -5.09 14.49 7.69
CA GLN A 311 -4.07 15.54 7.68
C GLN A 311 -3.23 15.45 6.40
N THR A 312 -2.83 14.24 6.04
CA THR A 312 -2.09 13.98 4.81
C THR A 312 -2.92 14.35 3.57
N ALA A 313 -4.21 13.97 3.54
CA ALA A 313 -5.11 14.31 2.42
C ALA A 313 -5.26 15.84 2.23
N HIS A 314 -5.33 16.61 3.32
CA HIS A 314 -5.36 18.07 3.24
C HIS A 314 -4.07 18.65 2.68
N LEU A 315 -2.90 18.18 3.16
CA LEU A 315 -1.59 18.66 2.72
C LEU A 315 -1.30 18.31 1.25
N CYS A 316 -1.75 17.15 0.78
CA CYS A 316 -1.61 16.74 -0.61
C CYS A 316 -2.24 17.72 -1.62
N ARG A 317 -3.26 18.47 -1.24
CA ARG A 317 -3.89 19.46 -2.13
C ARG A 317 -2.96 20.60 -2.54
N TYR A 318 -1.96 20.89 -1.74
CA TYR A 318 -1.06 22.03 -1.90
C TYR A 318 0.32 21.63 -2.41
N MET A 319 0.52 20.38 -2.87
CA MET A 319 1.83 19.85 -3.29
C MET A 319 2.56 20.71 -4.33
N HIS A 320 1.82 21.35 -5.24
CA HIS A 320 2.40 22.12 -6.33
C HIS A 320 2.83 23.54 -5.93
N ASN A 321 2.23 24.12 -4.90
CA ASN A 321 2.55 25.47 -4.41
C ASN A 321 2.13 25.65 -2.93
N PRO A 322 2.80 24.97 -1.96
CA PRO A 322 2.44 25.01 -0.55
C PRO A 322 2.83 26.34 0.10
N SER A 323 1.97 26.87 0.99
CA SER A 323 2.27 28.02 1.85
C SER A 323 3.14 27.63 3.06
N LEU A 324 3.64 28.62 3.80
CA LEU A 324 4.35 28.39 5.07
C LEU A 324 3.45 27.69 6.09
N ALA A 325 2.15 28.02 6.14
CA ALA A 325 1.20 27.32 7.01
C ALA A 325 1.09 25.81 6.68
N CYS A 326 1.12 25.46 5.39
CA CYS A 326 1.16 24.05 4.97
C CYS A 326 2.48 23.37 5.41
N TRP A 327 3.62 24.08 5.34
CA TRP A 327 4.90 23.55 5.80
C TRP A 327 4.90 23.29 7.32
N ASP A 328 4.44 24.25 8.11
CA ASP A 328 4.39 24.11 9.56
C ASP A 328 3.48 22.96 9.99
N ALA A 329 2.34 22.80 9.31
CA ALA A 329 1.44 21.66 9.54
C ALA A 329 2.09 20.32 9.15
N LEU A 330 2.86 20.27 8.05
CA LEU A 330 3.59 19.07 7.64
C LEU A 330 4.69 18.68 8.63
N VAL A 331 5.43 19.67 9.16
CA VAL A 331 6.42 19.47 10.21
C VAL A 331 5.76 18.93 11.49
N HIS A 332 4.61 19.50 11.89
CA HIS A 332 3.85 19.00 13.04
C HIS A 332 3.38 17.55 12.83
N LEU A 333 2.87 17.23 11.66
CA LEU A 333 2.48 15.87 11.30
C LEU A 333 3.66 14.89 11.39
N CYS A 334 4.82 15.30 10.88
CA CYS A 334 6.05 14.49 10.97
C CYS A 334 6.45 14.23 12.44
N ARG A 335 6.37 15.25 13.30
CA ARG A 335 6.63 15.13 14.74
C ARG A 335 5.71 14.09 15.39
N TYR A 336 4.41 14.17 15.12
CA TYR A 336 3.45 13.19 15.61
C TYR A 336 3.80 11.78 15.15
N MET A 337 3.98 11.58 13.85
CA MET A 337 4.26 10.26 13.27
C MET A 337 5.58 9.68 13.79
N TYR A 338 6.62 10.52 13.97
CA TYR A 338 7.89 10.09 14.53
C TYR A 338 7.75 9.61 15.98
N HIS A 339 7.07 10.37 16.84
CA HIS A 339 6.89 9.98 18.24
C HIS A 339 6.02 8.73 18.40
N HIS A 340 5.11 8.49 17.48
CA HIS A 340 4.25 7.31 17.45
C HIS A 340 4.69 6.25 16.41
N ARG A 341 5.96 6.26 15.99
CA ARG A 341 6.46 5.42 14.88
C ARG A 341 6.31 3.92 15.07
N ASN A 342 6.18 3.46 16.31
CA ASN A 342 5.95 2.06 16.63
C ASN A 342 4.46 1.68 16.73
N LEU A 343 3.55 2.64 16.55
CA LEU A 343 2.11 2.42 16.70
C LEU A 343 1.61 1.32 15.77
N GLY A 344 1.86 1.46 14.46
CA GLY A 344 1.51 0.44 13.44
C GLY A 344 0.06 -0.03 13.48
N ILE A 345 -0.18 -1.23 12.95
CA ILE A 345 -1.48 -1.91 12.96
C ILE A 345 -1.27 -3.35 13.46
N THR A 346 -2.14 -3.82 14.37
CA THR A 346 -2.04 -5.16 14.96
C THR A 346 -3.32 -5.96 14.73
N TYR A 347 -3.21 -7.03 13.96
CA TYR A 347 -4.28 -8.01 13.75
C TYR A 347 -4.14 -9.16 14.74
N ARG A 348 -5.27 -9.69 15.24
CA ARG A 348 -5.30 -10.81 16.20
C ARG A 348 -6.34 -11.86 15.81
N ARG A 349 -6.03 -13.14 15.99
CA ARG A 349 -7.02 -14.21 15.84
C ARG A 349 -8.17 -14.07 16.87
N ASN A 350 -7.81 -13.80 18.10
CA ASN A 350 -8.76 -13.53 19.18
C ASN A 350 -8.85 -12.01 19.35
N PHE A 351 -9.73 -11.37 18.62
CA PHE A 351 -9.95 -9.93 18.66
C PHE A 351 -11.24 -9.58 19.40
N PRO A 352 -11.29 -8.44 20.09
CA PRO A 352 -12.53 -7.96 20.70
C PRO A 352 -13.51 -7.52 19.61
N LEU A 353 -14.77 -7.89 19.79
CA LEU A 353 -15.85 -7.33 18.97
C LEU A 353 -16.08 -5.86 19.35
N PRO A 354 -16.43 -5.01 18.39
CA PRO A 354 -16.77 -3.63 18.69
C PRO A 354 -18.00 -3.58 19.59
N THR A 355 -17.86 -2.96 20.77
CA THR A 355 -19.00 -2.70 21.66
C THR A 355 -19.68 -1.44 21.16
N ILE A 356 -20.80 -1.57 20.44
CA ILE A 356 -21.62 -0.44 20.01
C ILE A 356 -22.78 -0.29 20.97
N ILE A 357 -22.73 0.77 21.75
CA ILE A 357 -23.70 1.04 22.82
C ILE A 357 -25.06 1.45 22.23
N SER A 358 -25.07 2.07 21.06
CA SER A 358 -26.29 2.61 20.43
C SER A 358 -27.17 1.58 19.73
N THR A 359 -26.69 0.34 19.53
CA THR A 359 -27.42 -0.68 18.75
C THR A 359 -27.41 -2.05 19.41
N PRO A 360 -27.92 -2.23 20.64
CA PRO A 360 -28.12 -3.52 21.25
C PRO A 360 -29.60 -4.02 21.09
N PRO A 361 -29.83 -5.37 21.04
CA PRO A 361 -28.84 -6.40 20.74
C PRO A 361 -28.49 -6.42 19.25
N TRP A 362 -27.28 -6.88 18.92
CA TRP A 362 -26.89 -7.14 17.54
C TRP A 362 -27.83 -8.15 16.91
N PRO A 363 -28.34 -7.93 15.70
CA PRO A 363 -29.03 -8.99 14.98
C PRO A 363 -28.08 -10.19 14.81
N GLU A 364 -28.62 -11.39 14.91
CA GLU A 364 -27.85 -12.64 14.85
C GLU A 364 -26.93 -12.71 13.60
N ASP A 365 -27.43 -12.22 12.45
CA ASP A 365 -26.68 -12.17 11.21
C ASP A 365 -25.43 -11.26 11.27
N ALA A 366 -25.51 -10.11 11.95
CA ALA A 366 -24.35 -9.23 12.17
C ALA A 366 -23.37 -9.83 13.16
N ASP A 367 -23.86 -10.47 14.22
CA ASP A 367 -23.01 -11.15 15.22
C ASP A 367 -22.19 -12.27 14.58
N VAL A 368 -22.78 -13.08 13.72
CA VAL A 368 -22.08 -14.15 13.00
C VAL A 368 -20.99 -13.59 12.07
N ALA A 369 -21.27 -12.52 11.30
CA ALA A 369 -20.29 -11.88 10.44
C ALA A 369 -19.11 -11.32 11.23
N LEU A 370 -19.39 -10.68 12.38
CA LEU A 370 -18.37 -10.12 13.25
C LEU A 370 -17.51 -11.21 13.91
N ARG A 371 -18.09 -12.34 14.31
CA ARG A 371 -17.38 -13.45 14.96
C ARG A 371 -16.46 -14.22 14.01
N SER A 372 -16.75 -14.25 12.69
CA SER A 372 -15.93 -14.97 11.71
C SER A 372 -14.56 -14.31 11.54
N LEU A 373 -14.52 -13.12 10.90
CA LEU A 373 -13.31 -12.37 10.60
C LEU A 373 -13.34 -10.93 11.16
N GLY A 374 -14.43 -10.53 11.79
CA GLY A 374 -14.64 -9.18 12.26
C GLY A 374 -14.81 -8.15 11.15
N LEU A 375 -15.32 -8.57 9.98
CA LEU A 375 -15.53 -7.65 8.85
C LEU A 375 -16.63 -6.65 9.20
N HIS A 376 -16.27 -5.38 9.32
CA HIS A 376 -17.20 -4.27 9.49
C HIS A 376 -16.60 -2.97 9.00
N VAL A 377 -17.45 -1.95 8.86
CA VAL A 377 -17.08 -0.68 8.23
C VAL A 377 -17.64 0.49 9.02
N TYR A 378 -16.82 1.54 9.17
CA TYR A 378 -17.28 2.87 9.55
C TYR A 378 -17.08 3.81 8.36
N SER A 379 -18.07 4.64 8.06
CA SER A 379 -17.95 5.72 7.08
C SER A 379 -18.59 7.00 7.59
N ASP A 380 -17.98 8.13 7.25
CA ASP A 380 -18.40 9.48 7.62
C ASP A 380 -18.05 10.45 6.49
N ALA A 381 -18.70 11.59 6.45
CA ALA A 381 -18.34 12.67 5.55
C ALA A 381 -18.36 14.04 6.22
N THR A 382 -17.34 14.85 5.98
CA THR A 382 -17.46 16.28 6.29
C THR A 382 -18.15 16.99 5.15
N TRP A 383 -19.31 17.59 5.42
CA TRP A 383 -19.96 18.47 4.47
C TRP A 383 -19.51 19.92 4.68
N LYS A 384 -18.82 20.47 3.68
CA LYS A 384 -18.35 21.87 3.66
C LYS A 384 -18.57 22.48 2.28
N VAL A 385 -18.81 23.79 2.25
CA VAL A 385 -19.12 24.54 1.01
C VAL A 385 -18.03 24.39 -0.06
N GLN A 386 -16.77 24.34 0.33
CA GLN A 386 -15.66 24.27 -0.64
C GLN A 386 -15.22 22.86 -0.99
N ARG A 387 -15.18 21.94 -0.02
CA ARG A 387 -14.70 20.56 -0.22
C ARG A 387 -15.28 19.61 0.82
N THR A 388 -15.79 18.49 0.33
CA THR A 388 -16.27 17.37 1.14
C THR A 388 -15.21 16.28 1.17
N TYR A 389 -14.93 15.72 2.35
CA TYR A 389 -14.08 14.56 2.51
C TYR A 389 -14.92 13.39 2.98
N ALA A 390 -14.75 12.25 2.29
CA ALA A 390 -15.24 10.95 2.72
C ALA A 390 -14.15 10.24 3.52
N GLY A 391 -14.47 9.81 4.72
CA GLY A 391 -13.60 9.00 5.57
C GLY A 391 -14.16 7.60 5.75
N PHE A 392 -13.31 6.60 5.79
CA PHE A 392 -13.73 5.24 6.07
C PHE A 392 -12.62 4.41 6.72
N TYR A 393 -13.06 3.42 7.49
CA TYR A 393 -12.23 2.33 8.02
C TYR A 393 -12.96 1.00 7.82
N ILE A 394 -12.27 0.02 7.23
CA ILE A 394 -12.74 -1.35 7.06
C ILE A 394 -11.88 -2.24 7.94
N PHE A 395 -12.51 -3.02 8.80
CA PHE A 395 -11.86 -3.82 9.82
C PHE A 395 -11.86 -5.30 9.47
N LEU A 396 -10.79 -5.98 9.85
CA LEU A 396 -10.67 -7.43 9.95
C LEU A 396 -9.79 -7.75 11.17
N CYS A 397 -10.11 -8.81 11.88
CA CYS A 397 -9.32 -9.31 13.01
C CYS A 397 -8.90 -8.20 14.01
N GLY A 398 -9.85 -7.29 14.30
CA GLY A 398 -9.74 -6.25 15.32
C GLY A 398 -8.97 -5.00 14.91
N ALA A 399 -8.57 -4.83 13.64
CA ALA A 399 -7.88 -3.64 13.17
C ALA A 399 -8.26 -3.27 11.72
N ALA A 400 -7.95 -2.03 11.30
CA ALA A 400 -8.27 -1.56 9.97
C ALA A 400 -7.38 -2.21 8.90
N VAL A 401 -8.01 -2.87 7.91
CA VAL A 401 -7.33 -3.45 6.74
C VAL A 401 -7.40 -2.53 5.53
N ASP A 402 -8.41 -1.68 5.43
CA ASP A 402 -8.47 -0.60 4.46
C ASP A 402 -9.03 0.65 5.11
N TYR A 403 -8.54 1.80 4.68
CA TYR A 403 -8.90 3.09 5.23
C TYR A 403 -8.52 4.21 4.29
N GLY A 404 -9.15 5.35 4.49
CA GLY A 404 -8.80 6.51 3.70
C GLY A 404 -9.58 7.76 4.06
N SER A 405 -9.02 8.87 3.62
CA SER A 405 -9.66 10.17 3.57
C SER A 405 -9.63 10.64 2.12
N VAL A 406 -10.79 10.68 1.48
CA VAL A 406 -10.92 10.91 0.04
C VAL A 406 -11.68 12.21 -0.20
N CYS A 407 -11.07 13.14 -0.92
CA CYS A 407 -11.77 14.36 -1.35
C CYS A 407 -12.82 14.00 -2.40
N ILE A 408 -14.10 14.26 -2.11
CA ILE A 408 -15.19 14.10 -3.06
C ILE A 408 -15.09 15.23 -4.09
N LYS A 409 -14.99 14.86 -5.38
CA LYS A 409 -14.74 15.81 -6.48
C LYS A 409 -15.97 16.63 -6.88
N VAL A 410 -17.16 16.16 -6.51
CA VAL A 410 -18.43 16.84 -6.77
C VAL A 410 -18.84 17.70 -5.57
N ILE A 411 -19.55 18.77 -5.82
CA ILE A 411 -20.13 19.61 -4.75
C ILE A 411 -21.39 18.90 -4.25
N CYS A 412 -21.39 18.51 -2.98
CA CYS A 412 -22.55 17.92 -2.34
C CYS A 412 -23.52 19.02 -1.89
N HIS A 413 -24.80 18.89 -2.27
CA HIS A 413 -25.84 19.86 -1.95
C HIS A 413 -26.45 19.67 -0.56
N SER A 414 -26.15 18.55 0.10
CA SER A 414 -26.62 18.24 1.45
C SER A 414 -25.65 17.35 2.22
N SER A 415 -25.76 17.35 3.55
CA SER A 415 -25.01 16.41 4.39
C SER A 415 -25.34 14.95 4.06
N ALA A 416 -26.62 14.64 3.79
CA ALA A 416 -27.05 13.30 3.42
C ALA A 416 -26.42 12.81 2.09
N GLU A 417 -26.24 13.71 1.11
CA GLU A 417 -25.51 13.39 -0.13
C GLU A 417 -24.03 13.11 0.15
N ALA A 418 -23.40 13.91 1.00
CA ALA A 418 -22.01 13.70 1.39
C ALA A 418 -21.83 12.33 2.07
N GLU A 419 -22.70 12.02 3.04
CA GLU A 419 -22.67 10.77 3.79
C GLU A 419 -22.91 9.54 2.91
N ILE A 420 -23.92 9.57 2.03
CA ILE A 420 -24.17 8.42 1.15
C ILE A 420 -23.04 8.23 0.13
N SER A 421 -22.39 9.32 -0.30
CA SER A 421 -21.23 9.26 -1.17
C SER A 421 -20.04 8.61 -0.45
N ALA A 422 -19.82 8.93 0.83
CA ALA A 422 -18.80 8.29 1.65
C ALA A 422 -19.09 6.79 1.83
N ALA A 423 -20.33 6.43 2.16
CA ALA A 423 -20.76 5.04 2.27
C ALA A 423 -20.55 4.26 0.95
N CYS A 424 -20.81 4.88 -0.20
CA CYS A 424 -20.53 4.26 -1.51
C CYS A 424 -19.04 4.03 -1.78
N ILE A 425 -18.19 4.98 -1.39
CA ILE A 425 -16.73 4.83 -1.52
C ILE A 425 -16.27 3.65 -0.65
N ALA A 426 -16.71 3.60 0.60
CA ALA A 426 -16.44 2.48 1.51
C ALA A 426 -17.00 1.16 0.98
N GLY A 427 -18.22 1.17 0.43
CA GLY A 427 -18.88 0.00 -0.16
C GLY A 427 -18.09 -0.65 -1.28
N LYS A 428 -17.51 0.15 -2.19
CA LYS A 428 -16.63 -0.37 -3.26
C LYS A 428 -15.39 -1.06 -2.69
N ARG A 429 -14.85 -0.52 -1.60
CA ARG A 429 -13.68 -1.09 -0.92
C ARG A 429 -14.00 -2.39 -0.21
N VAL A 430 -15.15 -2.46 0.46
CA VAL A 430 -15.61 -3.71 1.09
C VAL A 430 -15.85 -4.80 0.06
N MET A 431 -16.45 -4.47 -1.09
CA MET A 431 -16.63 -5.44 -2.17
C MET A 431 -15.30 -6.01 -2.64
N PHE A 432 -14.28 -5.15 -2.80
CA PHE A 432 -12.93 -5.60 -3.14
C PHE A 432 -12.34 -6.54 -2.07
N ILE A 433 -12.39 -6.15 -0.79
CA ILE A 433 -11.88 -6.98 0.31
C ILE A 433 -12.64 -8.31 0.40
N SER A 434 -13.97 -8.27 0.27
CA SER A 434 -14.81 -9.47 0.29
C SER A 434 -14.52 -10.41 -0.87
N SER A 435 -14.30 -9.86 -2.09
CA SER A 435 -13.91 -10.68 -3.25
C SER A 435 -12.55 -11.33 -3.03
N LEU A 436 -11.58 -10.56 -2.56
CA LEU A 436 -10.24 -11.06 -2.25
C LEU A 436 -10.26 -12.19 -1.22
N LEU A 437 -11.03 -12.03 -0.14
CA LEU A 437 -11.17 -13.06 0.90
C LEU A 437 -11.86 -14.32 0.37
N ARG A 438 -12.88 -14.19 -0.52
CA ARG A 438 -13.51 -15.37 -1.15
C ARG A 438 -12.55 -16.11 -2.06
N GLU A 439 -11.78 -15.40 -2.89
CA GLU A 439 -10.75 -16.02 -3.72
C GLU A 439 -9.67 -16.73 -2.88
N LEU A 440 -9.37 -16.21 -1.67
CA LEU A 440 -8.50 -16.83 -0.67
C LEU A 440 -9.22 -17.89 0.18
N GLU A 441 -10.41 -18.32 -0.23
CA GLU A 441 -11.20 -19.39 0.38
C GLU A 441 -11.55 -19.15 1.85
N HIS A 442 -11.91 -17.90 2.17
CA HIS A 442 -12.52 -17.60 3.46
C HIS A 442 -14.04 -17.62 3.36
N ASP A 443 -14.67 -18.27 4.32
CA ASP A 443 -16.12 -18.18 4.53
C ASP A 443 -16.47 -16.78 5.02
N ILE A 444 -16.94 -15.94 4.10
CA ILE A 444 -17.42 -14.61 4.46
C ILE A 444 -18.89 -14.69 4.74
N VAL A 445 -19.24 -14.51 6.00
CA VAL A 445 -20.62 -14.34 6.38
C VAL A 445 -21.08 -12.93 6.04
N ALA A 446 -21.90 -12.81 5.02
CA ALA A 446 -22.56 -11.56 4.63
C ALA A 446 -23.86 -11.38 5.42
N PRO A 447 -24.35 -10.15 5.60
CA PRO A 447 -23.82 -8.86 5.13
C PRO A 447 -22.78 -8.24 6.06
N ALA A 448 -21.83 -7.46 5.50
CA ALA A 448 -20.90 -6.68 6.31
C ALA A 448 -21.63 -5.53 7.03
N PRO A 449 -21.48 -5.37 8.35
CA PRO A 449 -22.04 -4.24 9.08
C PRO A 449 -21.39 -2.92 8.68
N PHE A 450 -22.21 -1.92 8.31
CA PHE A 450 -21.83 -0.56 8.01
C PHE A 450 -22.35 0.40 9.07
N PHE A 451 -21.47 1.13 9.72
CA PHE A 451 -21.76 2.07 10.78
C PHE A 451 -21.67 3.50 10.27
N ILE A 452 -22.79 4.22 10.37
CA ILE A 452 -22.94 5.64 9.97
C ILE A 452 -23.65 6.40 11.08
N ASP A 453 -23.36 7.68 11.24
CA ASP A 453 -24.00 8.54 12.25
C ASP A 453 -25.12 9.46 11.67
N ASN A 454 -25.51 9.22 10.44
CA ASN A 454 -26.60 9.94 9.77
C ASN A 454 -27.82 9.05 9.59
N SER A 455 -28.86 9.28 10.39
CA SER A 455 -30.11 8.49 10.35
C SER A 455 -30.88 8.65 9.02
N ALA A 456 -30.78 9.81 8.36
CA ALA A 456 -31.40 10.01 7.06
C ALA A 456 -30.72 9.14 5.99
N THR A 457 -29.41 9.06 6.01
CA THR A 457 -28.63 8.18 5.11
C THR A 457 -28.96 6.70 5.37
N GLU A 458 -29.07 6.27 6.62
CA GLU A 458 -29.49 4.91 6.97
C GLU A 458 -30.87 4.57 6.37
N GLN A 459 -31.86 5.47 6.51
CA GLN A 459 -33.19 5.29 5.92
C GLN A 459 -33.16 5.27 4.38
N LEU A 460 -32.32 6.09 3.74
CA LEU A 460 -32.18 6.13 2.29
C LEU A 460 -31.64 4.82 1.70
N THR A 461 -30.89 4.05 2.46
CA THR A 461 -30.41 2.73 2.04
C THR A 461 -31.50 1.64 2.09
N ARG A 462 -32.54 1.83 2.90
CA ARG A 462 -33.65 0.86 3.09
C ARG A 462 -34.86 1.15 2.21
N LYS A 463 -35.20 2.44 1.97
CA LYS A 463 -36.43 2.84 1.25
C LYS A 463 -36.26 2.80 -0.25
N ASN A 464 -37.20 2.15 -0.95
CA ASN A 464 -37.16 2.05 -2.43
C ASN A 464 -37.66 3.30 -3.17
N ALA A 465 -38.25 4.28 -2.48
CA ALA A 465 -38.78 5.48 -3.13
C ALA A 465 -37.72 6.57 -3.28
N ALA A 466 -37.51 7.03 -4.48
CA ALA A 466 -36.83 8.30 -4.75
C ALA A 466 -37.78 9.44 -4.36
N THR A 467 -37.28 10.46 -3.70
CA THR A 467 -38.01 11.70 -3.44
C THR A 467 -37.39 12.79 -4.29
N LYS A 468 -38.21 13.85 -4.61
CA LYS A 468 -37.67 15.04 -5.31
C LYS A 468 -36.41 15.63 -4.64
N LYS A 469 -36.28 15.45 -3.32
CA LYS A 469 -35.11 15.89 -2.55
C LYS A 469 -33.85 15.04 -2.74
N THR A 470 -33.95 13.81 -3.24
CA THR A 470 -32.83 12.87 -3.40
C THR A 470 -32.45 12.62 -4.85
N GLU A 471 -33.13 13.27 -5.81
CA GLU A 471 -32.95 13.01 -7.23
C GLU A 471 -31.52 13.29 -7.73
N HIS A 472 -30.84 14.29 -7.20
CA HIS A 472 -29.49 14.69 -7.60
C HIS A 472 -28.39 13.69 -7.17
N PHE A 473 -28.65 12.78 -6.22
CA PHE A 473 -27.68 11.77 -5.80
C PHE A 473 -28.18 10.31 -5.91
N LEU A 474 -29.16 10.08 -6.76
CA LEU A 474 -29.76 8.75 -6.98
C LEU A 474 -28.72 7.64 -7.28
N ARG A 475 -27.66 7.95 -8.02
CA ARG A 475 -26.62 6.94 -8.34
C ARG A 475 -25.96 6.36 -7.10
N TRP A 476 -25.62 7.21 -6.13
CA TRP A 476 -25.02 6.79 -4.87
C TRP A 476 -26.02 5.97 -4.04
N GLN A 477 -27.26 6.44 -3.99
CA GLN A 477 -28.34 5.78 -3.28
C GLN A 477 -28.65 4.41 -3.89
N HIS A 478 -28.71 4.29 -5.22
CA HIS A 478 -28.93 3.01 -5.90
C HIS A 478 -27.81 2.01 -5.64
N TYR A 479 -26.56 2.46 -5.64
CA TYR A 479 -25.42 1.57 -5.34
C TYR A 479 -25.49 1.04 -3.92
N MET A 480 -25.74 1.88 -2.92
CA MET A 480 -25.89 1.42 -1.53
C MET A 480 -27.08 0.48 -1.36
N ARG A 481 -28.22 0.77 -1.99
CA ARG A 481 -29.37 -0.15 -2.02
C ARG A 481 -29.03 -1.49 -2.67
N TYR A 482 -28.27 -1.46 -3.76
CA TYR A 482 -27.79 -2.68 -4.39
C TYR A 482 -27.03 -3.54 -3.37
N LEU A 483 -26.08 -2.95 -2.64
CA LEU A 483 -25.30 -3.67 -1.63
C LEU A 483 -26.19 -4.25 -0.52
N VAL A 484 -27.18 -3.48 -0.06
CA VAL A 484 -28.11 -3.91 0.99
C VAL A 484 -29.05 -5.01 0.50
N ASN A 485 -29.67 -4.83 -0.67
CA ASN A 485 -30.63 -5.79 -1.24
C ASN A 485 -29.98 -7.14 -1.61
N HIS A 486 -28.71 -7.13 -2.02
CA HIS A 486 -27.93 -8.34 -2.33
C HIS A 486 -27.17 -8.88 -1.11
N LYS A 487 -27.48 -8.39 0.10
CA LYS A 487 -26.85 -8.85 1.35
C LYS A 487 -25.32 -8.74 1.39
N HIS A 488 -24.78 -7.75 0.69
CA HIS A 488 -23.34 -7.43 0.79
C HIS A 488 -23.05 -6.50 1.97
N ALA A 489 -24.00 -5.66 2.33
CA ALA A 489 -23.90 -4.71 3.42
C ALA A 489 -25.21 -4.62 4.21
N LYS A 490 -25.11 -4.28 5.49
CA LYS A 490 -26.24 -3.90 6.34
C LYS A 490 -25.87 -2.65 7.11
N VAL A 491 -26.66 -1.60 6.93
CA VAL A 491 -26.37 -0.28 7.50
C VAL A 491 -27.00 -0.13 8.87
N TYR A 492 -26.21 0.37 9.81
CA TYR A 492 -26.58 0.64 11.19
C TYR A 492 -26.26 2.07 11.57
N PHE A 493 -27.16 2.73 12.27
CA PHE A 493 -26.90 4.02 12.87
C PHE A 493 -26.02 3.87 14.12
N VAL A 494 -25.02 4.74 14.28
CA VAL A 494 -24.21 4.88 15.50
C VAL A 494 -24.22 6.33 15.97
N ARG A 495 -23.97 6.55 17.27
CA ARG A 495 -23.84 7.90 17.81
C ARG A 495 -22.51 8.53 17.42
N ASP A 496 -22.44 9.88 17.44
CA ASP A 496 -21.20 10.62 17.12
C ASP A 496 -20.00 10.14 17.97
N GLU A 497 -20.20 9.84 19.25
CA GLU A 497 -19.13 9.40 20.14
C GLU A 497 -18.53 8.02 19.74
N GLU A 498 -19.27 7.25 18.95
CA GLU A 498 -18.88 5.91 18.49
C GLU A 498 -18.43 5.90 17.03
N GLN A 499 -18.58 7.04 16.30
CA GLN A 499 -18.19 7.16 14.91
C GLN A 499 -16.67 7.22 14.77
N LEU A 500 -16.05 6.11 14.40
CA LEU A 500 -14.58 6.02 14.23
C LEU A 500 -14.11 6.76 12.98
N ALA A 501 -14.95 6.83 11.94
CA ALA A 501 -14.58 7.47 10.68
C ALA A 501 -14.44 8.99 10.78
N ASP A 502 -14.88 9.60 11.89
CA ASP A 502 -14.59 10.99 12.22
C ASP A 502 -13.08 11.30 12.18
N ALA A 503 -12.26 10.36 12.64
CA ALA A 503 -10.81 10.51 12.61
C ALA A 503 -10.21 10.57 11.18
N ALA A 504 -10.98 10.17 10.16
CA ALA A 504 -10.60 10.25 8.75
C ALA A 504 -11.24 11.43 8.01
N THR A 505 -12.11 12.23 8.66
CA THR A 505 -12.82 13.32 8.01
C THR A 505 -12.59 14.68 8.66
N LYS A 506 -12.37 14.71 9.97
CA LYS A 506 -12.23 15.95 10.74
C LYS A 506 -11.21 15.81 11.87
N MET A 507 -10.75 16.93 12.40
CA MET A 507 -10.02 16.91 13.67
C MET A 507 -11.03 16.77 14.80
N ILE A 508 -10.78 15.81 15.68
CA ILE A 508 -11.59 15.51 16.85
C ILE A 508 -10.79 15.76 18.14
N ASN A 509 -11.46 15.89 19.27
CA ASN A 509 -10.79 16.11 20.55
C ASN A 509 -9.88 14.91 20.89
N LEU A 510 -8.86 15.16 21.73
CA LEU A 510 -7.82 14.19 22.04
C LEU A 510 -8.36 12.88 22.63
N THR A 511 -9.38 12.95 23.46
CA THR A 511 -9.98 11.76 24.09
C THR A 511 -10.63 10.85 23.05
N LYS A 512 -11.50 11.40 22.20
CA LYS A 512 -12.13 10.67 21.08
C LYS A 512 -11.08 10.17 20.10
N PHE A 513 -10.05 11.01 19.80
CA PHE A 513 -8.96 10.64 18.90
C PHE A 513 -8.16 9.45 19.44
N ALA A 514 -7.74 9.47 20.71
CA ALA A 514 -6.99 8.37 21.32
C ALA A 514 -7.79 7.07 21.33
N LYS A 515 -9.10 7.13 21.66
CA LYS A 515 -10.02 5.97 21.57
C LYS A 515 -10.07 5.43 20.13
N SER A 516 -10.29 6.30 19.15
CA SER A 516 -10.35 5.90 17.73
C SER A 516 -9.05 5.26 17.26
N VAL A 517 -7.89 5.85 17.59
CA VAL A 517 -6.58 5.32 17.21
C VAL A 517 -6.38 3.90 17.75
N ARG A 518 -6.70 3.66 19.04
CA ARG A 518 -6.58 2.32 19.65
C ARG A 518 -7.39 1.28 18.87
N MET A 519 -8.63 1.59 18.52
CA MET A 519 -9.50 0.67 17.78
C MET A 519 -9.01 0.47 16.34
N ILE A 520 -8.70 1.55 15.63
CA ILE A 520 -8.26 1.50 14.23
C ILE A 520 -6.96 0.69 14.08
N THR A 521 -6.05 0.82 15.05
CA THR A 521 -4.75 0.13 15.02
C THR A 521 -4.77 -1.25 15.70
N GLY A 522 -5.87 -1.63 16.33
CA GLY A 522 -5.95 -2.89 17.07
C GLY A 522 -5.08 -2.92 18.32
N THR A 523 -4.70 -1.76 18.87
CA THR A 523 -3.87 -1.69 20.09
C THR A 523 -4.68 -1.66 21.39
N ALA A 524 -6.01 -1.68 21.31
CA ALA A 524 -6.87 -1.79 22.47
C ALA A 524 -6.61 -3.12 23.20
N THR A 525 -6.14 -3.04 24.43
CA THR A 525 -6.06 -4.17 25.35
C THR A 525 -7.42 -4.37 26.04
N HIS A 526 -7.75 -5.59 26.40
CA HIS A 526 -9.01 -5.97 27.09
C HIS A 526 -9.14 -5.41 28.52
N ALA A 527 -8.22 -4.57 28.98
CA ALA A 527 -8.20 -4.02 30.32
C ALA A 527 -7.95 -2.53 30.25
N GLU A 528 -9.01 -1.75 30.04
CA GLU A 528 -9.24 -0.43 30.62
C GLU A 528 -10.68 0.00 30.35
#